data_9dd150c00a7a3c4c46efed5ede19cb74
#
_entry.id   9dd150c00a7a3c4c46efed5ede19cb74
#
_cell.length_a   1.000
_cell.length_b   1.000
_cell.length_c   1.000
_cell.angle_alpha   90.00
_cell.angle_beta   90.00
_cell.angle_gamma   90.00
#
_symmetry.space_group_name_H-M   'P 1'
#
loop_
_entity.id
_entity.type
_entity.pdbx_description
1 polymer ?
#
loop_
_entity_poly.entity_id
_entity_poly.type
_entity_poly.pdbx_seq_one_letter_code
_entity_poly.pdbx_strand_id
1 'polypeptide(L)'
;MEQLDKLNHYRELLQQVVELHASRKPGNRKLDSLAIADTKTDNYLMMDIGNDELGRVDDVIIHLRLRPDGKVLIEYDGIEYGIAQDLLDAGIAPEDILFNMYATPRPFKEAIAA
;
A
#
# COMPACT_ATOMS: atom_id res chain seq x y z
N MET A 1 23.84 2.64 -8.15
CA MET A 1 23.51 4.08 -7.97
C MET A 1 22.08 4.36 -8.44
N GLU A 2 21.75 4.06 -9.68
CA GLU A 2 20.38 4.25 -10.18
C GLU A 2 19.34 3.44 -9.41
N GLN A 3 19.67 2.21 -9.03
CA GLN A 3 18.77 1.36 -8.27
C GLN A 3 18.52 1.91 -6.87
N LEU A 4 19.54 2.44 -6.22
CA LEU A 4 19.39 3.05 -4.89
C LEU A 4 18.52 4.31 -4.97
N ASP A 5 18.70 5.13 -5.99
CA ASP A 5 17.89 6.33 -6.19
C ASP A 5 16.43 5.95 -6.44
N LYS A 6 16.18 4.92 -7.23
CA LYS A 6 14.84 4.40 -7.48
C LYS A 6 14.18 3.91 -6.19
N LEU A 7 14.91 3.13 -5.39
CA LEU A 7 14.40 2.62 -4.12
C LEU A 7 14.03 3.76 -3.17
N ASN A 8 14.91 4.75 -3.02
CA ASN A 8 14.63 5.89 -2.17
C ASN A 8 13.42 6.68 -2.65
N HIS A 9 13.30 6.86 -3.96
CA HIS A 9 12.15 7.53 -4.54
C HIS A 9 10.85 6.76 -4.27
N TYR A 10 10.86 5.45 -4.49
CA TYR A 10 9.69 4.62 -4.24
C TYR A 10 9.31 4.58 -2.76
N ARG A 11 10.29 4.59 -1.85
CA ARG A 11 10.03 4.68 -0.40
C ARG A 11 9.21 5.93 -0.08
N GLU A 12 9.59 7.07 -0.66
CA GLU A 12 8.85 8.31 -0.46
C GLU A 12 7.43 8.21 -1.02
N LEU A 13 7.28 7.65 -2.22
CA LEU A 13 5.96 7.51 -2.85
C LEU A 13 5.04 6.60 -2.05
N LEU A 14 5.55 5.47 -1.55
CA LEU A 14 4.74 4.54 -0.76
C LEU A 14 4.30 5.15 0.56
N GLN A 15 5.17 5.93 1.22
CA GLN A 15 4.80 6.67 2.41
C GLN A 15 3.68 7.67 2.12
N GLN A 16 3.80 8.40 1.01
CA GLN A 16 2.78 9.37 0.61
C GLN A 16 1.43 8.70 0.34
N VAL A 17 1.44 7.53 -0.31
CA VAL A 17 0.20 6.81 -0.63
C VAL A 17 -0.53 6.37 0.64
N VAL A 18 0.18 5.75 1.59
CA VAL A 18 -0.47 5.30 2.83
C VAL A 18 -0.90 6.47 3.70
N GLU A 19 -0.14 7.57 3.73
CA GLU A 19 -0.52 8.79 4.45
C GLU A 19 -1.78 9.43 3.84
N LEU A 20 -1.87 9.46 2.52
CA LEU A 20 -3.03 9.99 1.83
C LEU A 20 -4.29 9.20 2.19
N HIS A 21 -4.20 7.88 2.16
CA HIS A 21 -5.34 7.03 2.52
C HIS A 21 -5.70 7.16 3.99
N ALA A 22 -4.71 7.24 4.88
CA ALA A 22 -4.97 7.42 6.31
C ALA A 22 -5.65 8.77 6.59
N SER A 23 -5.43 9.78 5.75
CA SER A 23 -6.04 11.10 5.93
C SER A 23 -7.48 11.17 5.41
N ARG A 24 -7.93 10.21 4.59
CA ARG A 24 -9.25 10.20 3.97
C ARG A 24 -10.29 9.53 4.85
N LYS A 25 -10.58 10.12 6.02
CA LYS A 25 -11.60 9.57 6.91
C LYS A 25 -12.98 10.08 6.57
N PRO A 26 -14.01 9.22 6.57
CA PRO A 26 -15.38 9.71 6.67
C PRO A 26 -15.56 10.49 7.97
N GLY A 27 -16.28 11.61 7.92
CA GLY A 27 -16.37 12.52 9.05
C GLY A 27 -17.01 11.96 10.33
N ASN A 28 -17.74 10.85 10.22
CA ASN A 28 -18.43 10.22 11.35
C ASN A 28 -17.73 8.96 11.85
N ARG A 29 -16.54 8.64 11.34
CA ARG A 29 -15.84 7.42 11.79
C ARG A 29 -15.21 7.66 13.16
N LYS A 30 -15.33 6.64 14.00
CA LYS A 30 -14.76 6.63 15.36
C LYS A 30 -13.41 5.94 15.42
N LEU A 31 -12.92 5.46 14.28
CA LEU A 31 -11.65 4.75 14.20
C LEU A 31 -10.52 5.71 13.88
N ASP A 32 -9.34 5.40 14.38
CA ASP A 32 -8.12 6.08 14.00
C ASP A 32 -7.50 5.37 12.80
N SER A 33 -7.18 6.13 11.75
CA SER A 33 -6.48 5.61 10.59
C SER A 33 -5.01 5.99 10.71
N LEU A 34 -4.13 5.00 10.71
CA LEU A 34 -2.71 5.18 10.93
C LEU A 34 -1.94 4.84 9.65
N ALA A 35 -1.00 5.71 9.29
CA ALA A 35 0.00 5.40 8.27
C ALA A 35 1.27 4.94 8.99
N ILE A 36 1.72 3.74 8.66
CA ILE A 36 2.88 3.12 9.30
C ILE A 36 3.91 2.84 8.22
N ALA A 37 5.11 3.36 8.39
CA ALA A 37 6.20 3.17 7.44
C ALA A 37 7.42 2.64 8.17
N ASP A 38 7.93 1.49 7.73
CA ASP A 38 9.19 0.95 8.21
C ASP A 38 10.16 0.89 7.03
N THR A 39 11.07 1.86 6.97
CA THR A 39 12.03 1.94 5.88
C THR A 39 13.18 0.96 6.02
N LYS A 40 13.32 0.30 7.16
CA LYS A 40 14.33 -0.74 7.34
C LYS A 40 13.92 -2.04 6.67
N THR A 41 12.67 -2.45 6.87
CA THR A 41 12.13 -3.67 6.26
C THR A 41 11.36 -3.38 4.98
N ASP A 42 11.16 -2.10 4.65
CA ASP A 42 10.39 -1.63 3.50
C ASP A 42 8.96 -2.16 3.48
N ASN A 43 8.29 -2.01 4.62
CA ASN A 43 6.87 -2.30 4.79
C ASN A 43 6.10 -1.01 5.05
N TYR A 44 5.01 -0.81 4.31
CA TYR A 44 4.21 0.41 4.35
C TYR A 44 2.76 0.02 4.50
N LEU A 45 2.14 0.42 5.61
CA LEU A 45 0.82 -0.03 5.99
C LEU A 45 -0.10 1.14 6.29
N MET A 46 -1.40 0.92 6.05
CA MET A 46 -2.45 1.77 6.59
C MET A 46 -3.35 0.87 7.43
N MET A 47 -3.58 1.26 8.67
CA MET A 47 -4.39 0.49 9.63
C MET A 47 -5.51 1.34 10.19
N ASP A 48 -6.64 0.71 10.45
CA ASP A 48 -7.72 1.30 11.25
C ASP A 48 -7.74 0.63 12.62
N ILE A 49 -7.73 1.43 13.68
CA ILE A 49 -7.82 0.93 15.05
C ILE A 49 -8.83 1.74 15.84
N GLY A 50 -9.42 1.12 16.85
CA GLY A 50 -10.36 1.77 17.74
C GLY A 50 -11.50 0.85 18.11
N ASN A 51 -12.69 1.44 18.32
CA ASN A 51 -13.91 0.70 18.61
C ASN A 51 -15.03 1.26 17.76
N ASP A 52 -15.84 0.37 17.21
CA ASP A 52 -17.07 0.74 16.52
C ASP A 52 -18.26 0.08 17.23
N GLU A 53 -19.42 0.10 16.60
CA GLU A 53 -20.65 -0.45 17.20
C GLU A 53 -20.56 -1.96 17.45
N LEU A 54 -19.70 -2.65 16.72
CA LEU A 54 -19.53 -4.10 16.83
C LEU A 54 -18.40 -4.50 17.78
N GLY A 55 -17.62 -3.53 18.27
CA GLY A 55 -16.54 -3.77 19.22
C GLY A 55 -15.19 -3.26 18.75
N ARG A 56 -14.12 -3.95 19.16
CA ARG A 56 -12.74 -3.56 18.88
C ARG A 56 -12.39 -3.79 17.41
N VAL A 57 -11.79 -2.78 16.80
CA VAL A 57 -11.27 -2.84 15.43
C VAL A 57 -9.75 -2.69 15.47
N ASP A 58 -9.06 -3.57 14.76
CA ASP A 58 -7.59 -3.58 14.68
C ASP A 58 -7.26 -4.23 13.33
N ASP A 59 -7.46 -3.47 12.24
CA ASP A 59 -7.42 -4.01 10.89
C ASP A 59 -6.35 -3.34 10.03
N VAL A 60 -5.57 -4.15 9.33
CA VAL A 60 -4.74 -3.68 8.24
C VAL A 60 -5.63 -3.48 7.02
N ILE A 61 -5.61 -2.26 6.48
CA ILE A 61 -6.42 -1.91 5.29
C ILE A 61 -5.57 -1.98 4.03
N ILE A 62 -4.31 -1.57 4.11
CA ILE A 62 -3.35 -1.62 3.01
C ILE A 62 -2.04 -2.13 3.56
N HIS A 63 -1.40 -3.05 2.84
CA HIS A 63 -0.04 -3.46 3.15
C HIS A 63 0.76 -3.55 1.85
N LEU A 64 1.75 -2.69 1.73
CA LEU A 64 2.66 -2.61 0.59
C LEU A 64 4.06 -2.94 1.05
N ARG A 65 4.81 -3.65 0.21
CA ARG A 65 6.23 -3.93 0.47
C ARG A 65 7.06 -3.52 -0.74
N LEU A 66 8.24 -2.99 -0.46
CA LEU A 66 9.21 -2.67 -1.51
C LEU A 66 10.33 -3.69 -1.48
N ARG A 67 10.55 -4.36 -2.60
CA ARG A 67 11.62 -5.35 -2.75
C ARG A 67 12.92 -4.67 -3.13
N PRO A 68 14.07 -5.31 -2.81
CA PRO A 68 15.37 -4.76 -3.22
C PRO A 68 15.53 -4.61 -4.73
N ASP A 69 14.78 -5.37 -5.53
CA ASP A 69 14.82 -5.26 -6.99
C ASP A 69 13.97 -4.11 -7.54
N GLY A 70 13.34 -3.31 -6.65
CA GLY A 70 12.53 -2.17 -7.05
C GLY A 70 11.08 -2.50 -7.37
N LYS A 71 10.65 -3.74 -7.13
CA LYS A 71 9.25 -4.11 -7.30
C LYS A 71 8.45 -3.76 -6.05
N VAL A 72 7.22 -3.30 -6.25
CA VAL A 72 6.28 -2.98 -5.18
C VAL A 72 5.27 -4.12 -5.10
N LEU A 73 5.24 -4.78 -3.95
CA LEU A 73 4.30 -5.88 -3.70
C LEU A 73 3.06 -5.34 -3.00
N ILE A 74 1.90 -5.61 -3.57
CA ILE A 74 0.63 -5.39 -2.87
C ILE A 74 0.35 -6.65 -2.07
N GLU A 75 0.70 -6.61 -0.77
CA GLU A 75 0.51 -7.76 0.13
C GLU A 75 -0.94 -7.89 0.55
N TYR A 76 -1.59 -6.77 0.82
CA TYR A 76 -3.00 -6.73 1.15
C TYR A 76 -3.62 -5.43 0.63
N ASP A 77 -4.80 -5.53 0.05
CA ASP A 77 -5.51 -4.41 -0.54
C ASP A 77 -6.98 -4.47 -0.11
N GLY A 78 -7.31 -3.66 0.90
CA GLY A 78 -8.68 -3.52 1.39
C GLY A 78 -9.39 -2.30 0.81
N ILE A 79 -8.84 -1.68 -0.23
CA ILE A 79 -9.46 -0.54 -0.89
C ILE A 79 -10.45 -1.05 -1.94
N GLU A 80 -11.67 -0.57 -1.87
CA GLU A 80 -12.77 -1.06 -2.71
C GLU A 80 -12.46 -1.00 -4.20
N TYR A 81 -11.87 0.12 -4.67
CA TYR A 81 -11.52 0.28 -6.09
C TYR A 81 -10.11 -0.24 -6.41
N GLY A 82 -9.36 -0.68 -5.40
CA GLY A 82 -8.00 -1.19 -5.56
C GLY A 82 -6.93 -0.12 -5.41
N ILE A 83 -5.85 -0.46 -4.67
CA ILE A 83 -4.75 0.48 -4.38
C ILE A 83 -3.85 0.72 -5.61
N ALA A 84 -3.88 -0.20 -6.59
CA ALA A 84 -2.97 -0.13 -7.74
C ALA A 84 -3.07 1.20 -8.49
N GLN A 85 -4.28 1.73 -8.66
CA GLN A 85 -4.47 3.01 -9.36
C GLN A 85 -3.77 4.16 -8.62
N ASP A 86 -3.84 4.17 -7.29
CA ASP A 86 -3.18 5.21 -6.51
C ASP A 86 -1.66 5.10 -6.59
N LEU A 87 -1.14 3.89 -6.69
CA LEU A 87 0.29 3.68 -6.92
C LEU A 87 0.72 4.24 -8.27
N LEU A 88 -0.06 3.97 -9.31
CA LEU A 88 0.22 4.53 -10.64
C LEU A 88 0.15 6.07 -10.63
N ASP A 89 -0.88 6.61 -10.00
CA ASP A 89 -1.06 8.07 -9.90
C ASP A 89 0.08 8.74 -9.13
N ALA A 90 0.64 8.03 -8.15
CA ALA A 90 1.77 8.53 -7.37
C ALA A 90 3.09 8.49 -8.15
N GLY A 91 3.19 7.69 -9.21
CA GLY A 91 4.38 7.61 -10.04
C GLY A 91 5.09 6.26 -10.02
N ILE A 92 4.49 5.23 -9.44
CA ILE A 92 5.04 3.87 -9.51
C ILE A 92 4.82 3.33 -10.92
N ALA A 93 5.87 2.80 -11.55
CA ALA A 93 5.76 2.25 -12.89
C ALA A 93 4.89 0.98 -12.89
N PRO A 94 4.01 0.81 -13.90
CA PRO A 94 3.12 -0.38 -13.93
C PRO A 94 3.87 -1.71 -13.90
N GLU A 95 5.05 -1.77 -14.54
CA GLU A 95 5.88 -3.00 -14.57
C GLU A 95 6.51 -3.32 -13.23
N ASP A 96 6.47 -2.40 -12.27
CA ASP A 96 7.04 -2.59 -10.95
C ASP A 96 6.01 -3.04 -9.91
N ILE A 97 4.73 -3.15 -10.29
CA ILE A 97 3.66 -3.52 -9.37
C ILE A 97 3.35 -5.01 -9.46
N LEU A 98 3.38 -5.69 -8.32
CA LEU A 98 3.03 -7.12 -8.21
C LEU A 98 1.94 -7.30 -7.16
N PHE A 99 0.97 -8.16 -7.48
CA PHE A 99 -0.02 -8.60 -6.50
C PHE A 99 0.51 -9.85 -5.79
N ASN A 100 0.78 -9.75 -4.50
CA ASN A 100 1.35 -10.84 -3.72
C ASN A 100 0.28 -11.61 -2.92
N MET A 101 -0.99 -11.35 -3.19
CA MET A 101 -2.13 -12.01 -2.54
C MET A 101 -2.40 -13.40 -3.10
N TYR A 102 -1.69 -13.78 -4.15
CA TYR A 102 -1.83 -15.08 -4.80
C TYR A 102 -0.73 -16.01 -4.33
N ALA A 103 -0.91 -17.31 -4.56
CA ALA A 103 0.11 -18.31 -4.23
C ALA A 103 1.46 -18.00 -4.90
N THR A 104 1.41 -17.44 -6.10
CA THR A 104 2.57 -16.89 -6.82
C THR A 104 2.28 -15.43 -7.12
N PRO A 105 3.21 -14.49 -6.85
CA PRO A 105 2.96 -13.08 -7.16
C PRO A 105 2.60 -12.89 -8.64
N ARG A 106 1.58 -12.07 -8.89
CA ARG A 106 1.11 -11.80 -10.25
C ARG A 106 1.44 -10.36 -10.63
N PRO A 107 2.08 -10.15 -11.81
CA PRO A 107 2.30 -8.80 -12.31
C PRO A 107 1.00 -8.07 -12.55
N PHE A 108 0.98 -6.80 -12.19
CA PHE A 108 -0.18 -5.93 -12.39
C PHE A 108 -0.63 -5.93 -13.85
N LYS A 109 0.31 -5.83 -14.80
CA LYS A 109 0.00 -5.81 -16.23
C LYS A 109 -0.72 -7.08 -16.70
N GLU A 110 -0.31 -8.24 -16.18
CA GLU A 110 -0.97 -9.52 -16.54
C GLU A 110 -2.37 -9.60 -15.95
N ALA A 111 -2.53 -9.12 -14.70
CA ALA A 111 -3.83 -9.13 -14.04
C ALA A 111 -4.85 -8.26 -14.77
N ILE A 112 -4.42 -7.13 -15.32
CA ILE A 112 -5.28 -6.25 -16.11
C ILE A 112 -5.62 -6.90 -17.47
N ALA A 113 -4.63 -7.54 -18.09
CA ALA A 113 -4.80 -8.15 -19.41
C ALA A 113 -5.71 -9.39 -19.38
N ALA A 114 -5.83 -10.01 -18.22
CA ALA A 114 -6.71 -11.14 -18.05
C ALA A 114 -8.16 -10.71 -17.87
#